data_be9c4fe7033549b2186eaedb54497c2c
#
_entry.id   be9c4fe7033549b2186eaedb54497c2c
#
_cell.length_a   1.000
_cell.length_b   1.000
_cell.length_c   1.000
_cell.angle_alpha   90.00
_cell.angle_beta   90.00
_cell.angle_gamma   90.00
#
_symmetry.space_group_name_H-M   'P 1'
#
loop_
_entity.id
_entity.type
_entity.pdbx_description
1 polymer ?
#
loop_
_entity_poly.entity_id
_entity_poly.type
_entity_poly.pdbx_seq_one_letter_code
_entity_poly.pdbx_strand_id
1 'polypeptide(L)'
;MWDPEAIAAGGAGLDQYTPFVQELADLIVNFDRPVLLLNGDTHVYFEDQPLANPASNTGVIHHTQPVPNLTRIVVQGSTTAPSEWLRLTIDTRKPQPFSWTNVAYCKDPLTSCQ
;
A
#
# COMPACT_ATOMS: atom_id res chain seq x y z
N MET A 1 9.15 -4.78 6.00
CA MET A 1 9.36 -3.34 5.74
C MET A 1 8.24 -2.49 6.31
N TRP A 2 6.98 -2.76 5.99
CA TRP A 2 5.80 -2.06 6.55
C TRP A 2 4.84 -3.00 7.28
N ASP A 3 5.33 -4.03 7.86
CA ASP A 3 4.52 -4.99 8.61
C ASP A 3 3.81 -4.29 9.77
N PRO A 4 2.47 -4.24 9.78
CA PRO A 4 1.72 -3.53 10.82
C PRO A 4 1.92 -4.12 12.21
N GLU A 5 2.09 -5.43 12.32
CA GLU A 5 2.32 -6.11 13.61
C GLU A 5 3.71 -5.77 14.15
N ALA A 6 4.74 -5.81 13.30
CA ALA A 6 6.09 -5.40 13.67
C ALA A 6 6.15 -3.91 14.03
N ILE A 7 5.44 -3.05 13.28
CA ILE A 7 5.33 -1.61 13.57
C ILE A 7 4.64 -1.38 14.91
N ALA A 8 3.54 -2.07 15.19
CA ALA A 8 2.82 -1.99 16.47
C ALA A 8 3.66 -2.50 17.65
N ALA A 9 4.53 -3.47 17.41
CA ALA A 9 5.47 -4.01 18.40
C ALA A 9 6.73 -3.14 18.60
N GLY A 10 6.79 -1.93 18.00
CA GLY A 10 7.92 -1.01 18.16
C GLY A 10 8.95 -1.06 17.04
N GLY A 11 8.68 -1.80 15.97
CA GLY A 11 9.48 -1.80 14.74
C GLY A 11 10.82 -2.52 14.82
N ALA A 12 11.00 -3.41 15.80
CA ALA A 12 12.24 -4.17 15.95
C ALA A 12 12.60 -4.93 14.66
N GLY A 13 13.81 -4.71 14.14
CA GLY A 13 14.29 -5.30 12.89
C GLY A 13 13.83 -4.60 11.61
N LEU A 14 12.89 -3.64 11.68
CA LEU A 14 12.48 -2.86 10.50
C LEU A 14 13.50 -1.78 10.13
N ASP A 15 14.32 -1.35 11.07
CA ASP A 15 15.41 -0.40 10.86
C ASP A 15 16.42 -0.85 9.81
N GLN A 16 16.56 -2.15 9.58
CA GLN A 16 17.39 -2.71 8.51
C GLN A 16 16.93 -2.27 7.11
N TYR A 17 15.67 -1.94 6.95
CA TYR A 17 15.10 -1.45 5.69
C TYR A 17 15.20 0.07 5.55
N THR A 18 15.64 0.78 6.56
CA THR A 18 15.67 2.25 6.57
C THR A 18 16.43 2.85 5.37
N PRO A 19 17.62 2.38 4.98
CA PRO A 19 18.30 2.94 3.81
C PRO A 19 17.48 2.81 2.52
N PHE A 20 16.81 1.66 2.34
CA PHE A 20 15.94 1.44 1.19
C PHE A 20 14.69 2.33 1.22
N VAL A 21 14.06 2.46 2.38
CA VAL A 21 12.84 3.27 2.52
C VAL A 21 13.14 4.75 2.34
N GLN A 22 14.28 5.23 2.82
CA GLN A 22 14.74 6.62 2.61
C GLN A 22 15.02 6.90 1.14
N GLU A 23 15.76 6.03 0.46
CA GLU A 23 16.02 6.17 -0.98
C GLU A 23 14.71 6.17 -1.78
N LEU A 24 13.79 5.26 -1.46
CA LEU A 24 12.47 5.21 -2.09
C LEU A 24 11.68 6.52 -1.85
N ALA A 25 11.69 7.04 -0.63
CA ALA A 25 11.04 8.30 -0.28
C ALA A 25 11.59 9.47 -1.10
N ASP A 26 12.91 9.59 -1.19
CA ASP A 26 13.58 10.64 -1.94
C ASP A 26 13.29 10.57 -3.44
N LEU A 27 13.34 9.37 -4.01
CA LEU A 27 13.01 9.17 -5.43
C LEU A 27 11.55 9.51 -5.73
N ILE A 28 10.60 9.15 -4.87
CA ILE A 28 9.17 9.43 -5.07
C ILE A 28 8.90 10.93 -4.96
N VAL A 29 9.49 11.63 -3.98
CA VAL A 29 9.34 13.08 -3.86
C VAL A 29 9.93 13.80 -5.06
N ASN A 30 11.12 13.40 -5.51
CA ASN A 30 11.77 13.99 -6.68
C ASN A 30 11.03 13.70 -7.99
N PHE A 31 10.35 12.57 -8.10
CA PHE A 31 9.52 12.23 -9.25
C PHE A 31 8.30 13.16 -9.38
N ASP A 32 7.78 13.65 -8.27
CA ASP A 32 6.69 14.65 -8.17
C ASP A 32 5.43 14.28 -8.99
N ARG A 33 5.13 12.99 -9.07
CA ARG A 33 3.92 12.44 -9.70
C ARG A 33 3.34 11.37 -8.80
N PRO A 34 2.04 11.06 -8.94
CA PRO A 34 1.44 9.95 -8.19
C PRO A 34 2.19 8.63 -8.38
N VAL A 35 2.50 7.97 -7.28
CA VAL A 35 3.12 6.65 -7.23
C VAL A 35 2.19 5.71 -6.50
N LEU A 36 1.99 4.52 -7.07
CA LEU A 36 1.17 3.47 -6.48
C LEU A 36 2.06 2.27 -6.15
N LEU A 37 2.07 1.87 -4.89
CA LEU A 37 2.72 0.68 -4.39
C LEU A 37 1.67 -0.41 -4.15
N LEU A 38 1.84 -1.55 -4.80
CA LEU A 38 1.00 -2.73 -4.58
C LEU A 38 1.81 -3.78 -3.83
N ASN A 39 1.25 -4.29 -2.74
CA ASN A 39 1.85 -5.41 -2.03
C ASN A 39 0.80 -6.34 -1.43
N GLY A 40 1.22 -7.55 -1.05
CA GLY A 40 0.45 -8.50 -0.26
C GLY A 40 0.86 -8.44 1.21
N ASP A 41 1.06 -9.60 1.81
CA ASP A 41 1.57 -9.84 3.16
C ASP A 41 0.49 -10.01 4.24
N THR A 42 -0.25 -8.97 4.59
CA THR A 42 -1.26 -9.07 5.66
C THR A 42 -2.51 -9.85 5.27
N HIS A 43 -2.66 -10.20 4.02
CA HIS A 43 -3.80 -10.93 3.45
C HIS A 43 -5.16 -10.22 3.55
N VAL A 44 -5.20 -9.01 4.07
CA VAL A 44 -6.42 -8.19 4.18
C VAL A 44 -6.26 -6.94 3.34
N TYR A 45 -7.26 -6.66 2.50
CA TYR A 45 -7.28 -5.45 1.69
C TYR A 45 -7.30 -4.21 2.58
N PHE A 46 -6.39 -3.27 2.30
CA PHE A 46 -6.49 -1.90 2.78
C PHE A 46 -5.66 -0.95 1.90
N GLU A 47 -5.89 0.34 2.06
CA GLU A 47 -5.17 1.39 1.38
C GLU A 47 -4.72 2.46 2.37
N ASP A 48 -3.54 3.00 2.17
CA ASP A 48 -2.99 4.08 2.98
C ASP A 48 -1.92 4.90 2.23
N GLN A 49 -1.40 5.91 2.91
CA GLN A 49 -0.24 6.69 2.52
C GLN A 49 0.86 6.53 3.58
N PRO A 50 1.64 5.45 3.52
CA PRO A 50 2.49 5.01 4.64
C PRO A 50 3.60 5.99 5.02
N LEU A 51 3.98 6.89 4.12
CA LEU A 51 5.06 7.88 4.33
C LEU A 51 4.56 9.34 4.26
N ALA A 52 3.24 9.59 4.23
CA ALA A 52 2.73 10.97 4.16
C ALA A 52 2.97 11.75 5.45
N ASN A 53 2.92 11.08 6.60
CA ASN A 53 3.14 11.69 7.91
C ASN A 53 4.42 11.16 8.56
N PRO A 54 5.49 11.98 8.67
CA PRO A 54 6.73 11.57 9.32
C PRO A 54 6.59 11.30 10.82
N ALA A 55 5.51 11.76 11.45
CA ALA A 55 5.19 11.45 12.84
C ALA A 55 4.41 10.13 13.01
N SER A 56 4.04 9.45 11.93
CA SER A 56 3.49 8.08 11.99
C SER A 56 4.56 7.11 12.48
N ASN A 57 4.14 5.95 12.97
CA ASN A 57 5.08 4.92 13.41
C ASN A 57 6.09 4.54 12.30
N THR A 58 5.63 4.41 11.07
CA THR A 58 6.51 4.13 9.92
C THR A 58 7.50 5.28 9.66
N GLY A 59 7.04 6.52 9.71
CA GLY A 59 7.89 7.70 9.55
C GLY A 59 8.94 7.82 10.64
N VAL A 60 8.58 7.55 11.89
CA VAL A 60 9.49 7.57 13.03
C VAL A 60 10.55 6.47 12.93
N ILE A 61 10.17 5.25 12.53
CA ILE A 61 11.11 4.12 12.40
C ILE A 61 12.14 4.39 11.29
N HIS A 62 11.69 4.91 10.16
CA HIS A 62 12.54 5.08 8.97
C HIS A 62 13.09 6.49 8.78
N HIS A 63 12.69 7.44 9.63
CA HIS A 63 13.17 8.83 9.58
C HIS A 63 13.01 9.49 8.20
N THR A 64 11.87 9.25 7.54
CA THR A 64 11.61 9.78 6.21
C THR A 64 11.07 11.21 6.25
N GLN A 65 11.34 11.97 5.18
CA GLN A 65 10.58 13.19 4.89
C GLN A 65 9.13 12.85 4.52
N PRO A 66 8.19 13.83 4.53
CA PRO A 66 6.84 13.60 4.05
C PRO A 66 6.81 13.21 2.57
N VAL A 67 6.07 12.14 2.23
CA VAL A 67 5.91 11.64 0.87
C VAL A 67 4.41 11.57 0.55
N PRO A 68 3.77 12.71 0.19
CA PRO A 68 2.32 12.78 0.02
C PRO A 68 1.82 12.12 -1.29
N ASN A 69 2.70 11.90 -2.25
CA ASN A 69 2.38 11.35 -3.56
C ASN A 69 2.52 9.81 -3.67
N LEU A 70 2.78 9.12 -2.55
CA LEU A 70 2.79 7.66 -2.47
C LEU A 70 1.48 7.15 -1.89
N THR A 71 0.74 6.35 -2.66
CA THR A 71 -0.38 5.55 -2.17
C THR A 71 0.02 4.08 -2.17
N ARG A 72 -0.29 3.36 -1.09
CA ARG A 72 -0.11 1.91 -1.01
C ARG A 72 -1.46 1.21 -0.98
N ILE A 73 -1.55 0.10 -1.70
CA ILE A 73 -2.67 -0.84 -1.62
C ILE A 73 -2.12 -2.21 -1.23
N VAL A 74 -2.65 -2.76 -0.16
CA VAL A 74 -2.44 -4.16 0.18
C VAL A 74 -3.58 -4.97 -0.43
N VAL A 75 -3.22 -5.92 -1.28
CA VAL A 75 -4.19 -6.74 -1.99
C VAL A 75 -4.66 -7.88 -1.08
N GLN A 76 -5.96 -8.18 -1.14
CA GLN A 76 -6.56 -9.28 -0.38
C GLN A 76 -5.86 -10.61 -0.72
N GLY A 77 -5.50 -11.36 0.31
CA GLY A 77 -4.90 -12.68 0.14
C GLY A 77 -5.95 -13.76 -0.11
N SER A 78 -5.55 -14.84 -0.78
CA SER A 78 -6.44 -15.97 -1.12
C SER A 78 -6.95 -16.75 0.09
N THR A 79 -6.33 -16.59 1.25
CA THR A 79 -6.73 -17.25 2.50
C THR A 79 -7.73 -16.45 3.33
N THR A 80 -8.03 -15.22 2.91
CA THR A 80 -8.98 -14.33 3.61
C THR A 80 -10.34 -14.38 2.92
N ALA A 81 -11.41 -14.54 3.70
CA ALA A 81 -12.77 -14.52 3.20
C ALA A 81 -13.42 -13.14 3.42
N PRO A 82 -14.23 -12.63 2.46
CA PRO A 82 -14.48 -13.21 1.14
C PRO A 82 -13.25 -13.15 0.23
N SER A 83 -13.14 -14.05 -0.73
CA SER A 83 -12.10 -13.97 -1.76
C SER A 83 -12.35 -12.77 -2.66
N GLU A 84 -11.33 -11.97 -2.88
CA GLU A 84 -11.41 -10.71 -3.64
C GLU A 84 -10.19 -10.53 -4.53
N TRP A 85 -10.30 -9.67 -5.52
CA TRP A 85 -9.20 -9.27 -6.37
C TRP A 85 -9.24 -7.77 -6.66
N LEU A 86 -8.09 -7.20 -6.90
CA LEU A 86 -7.95 -5.78 -7.20
C LEU A 86 -8.04 -5.55 -8.70
N ARG A 87 -9.01 -4.73 -9.13
CA ARG A 87 -9.06 -4.21 -10.49
C ARG A 87 -8.47 -2.82 -10.52
N LEU A 88 -7.28 -2.68 -11.11
CA LEU A 88 -6.58 -1.41 -11.31
C LEU A 88 -6.84 -0.89 -12.72
N THR A 89 -7.18 0.38 -12.84
CA THR A 89 -7.26 1.12 -14.10
C THR A 89 -6.22 2.25 -14.09
N ILE A 90 -5.45 2.35 -15.18
CA ILE A 90 -4.44 3.40 -15.34
C ILE A 90 -4.83 4.27 -16.55
N ASP A 91 -5.07 5.56 -16.31
CA ASP A 91 -5.33 6.56 -17.36
C ASP A 91 -4.32 7.71 -17.24
N THR A 92 -3.26 7.65 -18.01
CA THR A 92 -2.15 8.61 -17.99
C THR A 92 -2.52 10.03 -18.44
N ARG A 93 -3.74 10.22 -18.95
CA ARG A 93 -4.25 11.56 -19.33
C ARG A 93 -4.79 12.34 -18.13
N LYS A 94 -4.97 11.69 -16.99
CA LYS A 94 -5.49 12.30 -15.77
C LYS A 94 -4.36 12.73 -14.83
N PRO A 95 -4.53 13.83 -14.08
CA PRO A 95 -3.59 14.20 -13.02
C PRO A 95 -3.40 13.12 -11.96
N GLN A 96 -4.51 12.43 -11.60
CA GLN A 96 -4.51 11.20 -10.80
C GLN A 96 -4.78 10.03 -11.74
N PRO A 97 -3.72 9.32 -12.17
CA PRO A 97 -3.85 8.33 -13.24
C PRO A 97 -4.41 6.99 -12.76
N PHE A 98 -4.40 6.74 -11.45
CA PHE A 98 -4.80 5.46 -10.88
C PHE A 98 -6.23 5.52 -10.35
N SER A 99 -7.02 4.51 -10.67
CA SER A 99 -8.27 4.21 -10.00
C SER A 99 -8.40 2.70 -9.82
N TRP A 100 -9.01 2.28 -8.73
CA TRP A 100 -9.10 0.86 -8.40
C TRP A 100 -10.42 0.51 -7.72
N THR A 101 -10.73 -0.76 -7.78
CA THR A 101 -11.88 -1.35 -7.10
C THR A 101 -11.48 -2.72 -6.58
N ASN A 102 -11.77 -2.97 -5.33
CA ASN A 102 -11.67 -4.31 -4.77
C ASN A 102 -12.93 -5.09 -5.15
N VAL A 103 -12.78 -6.19 -5.88
CA VAL A 103 -13.88 -6.93 -6.52
C VAL A 103 -14.01 -8.29 -5.87
N ALA A 104 -15.20 -8.60 -5.36
CA ALA A 104 -15.47 -9.93 -4.82
C ALA A 104 -15.33 -11.01 -5.90
N TYR A 105 -14.62 -12.07 -5.57
CA TYR A 105 -14.52 -13.21 -6.46
C TYR A 105 -15.80 -14.04 -6.41
N CYS A 106 -16.38 -14.24 -7.56
CA CYS A 106 -17.57 -15.04 -7.74
C CYS A 106 -17.28 -16.30 -8.53
N LYS A 107 -17.34 -17.44 -7.87
CA LYS A 107 -17.21 -18.73 -8.55
C LYS A 107 -18.42 -19.03 -9.45
N ASP A 108 -19.60 -18.62 -9.00
CA ASP A 108 -20.85 -18.75 -9.74
C ASP A 108 -21.65 -17.44 -9.63
N PRO A 109 -21.66 -16.61 -10.69
CA PRO A 109 -22.34 -15.33 -10.67
C PRO A 109 -23.87 -15.43 -10.49
N LEU A 110 -24.46 -16.58 -10.73
CA LEU A 110 -25.90 -16.77 -10.56
C LEU A 110 -26.28 -17.06 -9.11
N THR A 111 -25.41 -17.66 -8.32
CA THR A 111 -25.70 -18.12 -6.98
C THR A 111 -24.86 -17.51 -5.86
N SER A 112 -23.62 -17.12 -6.13
CA SER A 112 -22.67 -16.70 -5.10
C SER A 112 -22.37 -15.21 -5.06
N CYS A 113 -22.93 -14.39 -5.94
CA CYS A 113 -22.67 -12.94 -6.04
C CYS A 113 -23.91 -12.07 -5.91
N GLN A 114 -24.93 -12.61 -5.34
CA GLN A 114 -26.17 -11.84 -5.11
C GLN A 114 -26.18 -11.19 -3.73
#